data_4d7c3e290746836ca447b733bc7b1ff6
#
_entry.id   4d7c3e290746836ca447b733bc7b1ff6
#
_cell.length_a   1.000
_cell.length_b   1.000
_cell.length_c   1.000
_cell.angle_alpha   90.00
_cell.angle_beta   90.00
_cell.angle_gamma   90.00
#
_symmetry.space_group_name_H-M   'P 1'
#
loop_
_entity.id
_entity.type
_entity.pdbx_description
1 polymer ?
#
loop_
_entity_poly.entity_id
_entity_poly.type
_entity_poly.pdbx_seq_one_letter_code
_entity_poly.pdbx_strand_id
1 'polypeptide(L)'
;MCPAFGAIRNLLRMEDAMPIVISSGDGCMYGHTFVAHFYVANRPIFSPGVSSQMWAKGSVFDELKAMVIEMAEKHRPSLIPICSLCVSDTVGLPFELLPKQIGNTEIVYVPLPAYSVHTHAKAKDIVVDSLVWRLPAQRKTRAGINLIGEVFPSDPIKID
;
A
#
# COMPACT_ATOMS: atom_id res chain seq x y z
N MET A 1 -10.83 11.96 -7.35
CA MET A 1 -10.10 10.74 -7.76
C MET A 1 -9.51 10.10 -6.50
N CYS A 2 -9.59 8.77 -6.33
CA CYS A 2 -9.19 8.10 -5.08
C CYS A 2 -7.68 8.26 -4.79
N PRO A 3 -7.27 8.71 -3.60
CA PRO A 3 -5.86 8.88 -3.25
C PRO A 3 -5.05 7.58 -3.30
N ALA A 4 -5.71 6.44 -3.07
CA ALA A 4 -5.08 5.12 -3.12
C ALA A 4 -4.30 4.86 -4.42
N PHE A 5 -4.73 5.42 -5.54
CA PHE A 5 -4.01 5.27 -6.80
C PHE A 5 -2.58 5.83 -6.75
N GLY A 6 -2.38 6.94 -6.05
CA GLY A 6 -1.05 7.48 -5.84
C GLY A 6 -0.17 6.56 -5.00
N ALA A 7 -0.71 6.03 -3.91
CA ALA A 7 -0.01 5.11 -3.03
C ALA A 7 0.33 3.78 -3.72
N ILE A 8 -0.64 3.17 -4.39
CA ILE A 8 -0.48 1.90 -5.10
C ILE A 8 0.64 2.00 -6.14
N ARG A 9 0.70 3.12 -6.88
CA ARG A 9 1.76 3.34 -7.86
C ARG A 9 3.15 3.34 -7.24
N ASN A 10 3.34 3.95 -6.07
CA ASN A 10 4.61 3.93 -5.37
C ASN A 10 4.95 2.52 -4.87
N LEU A 11 3.98 1.85 -4.25
CA LEU A 11 4.18 0.54 -3.65
C LEU A 11 4.49 -0.54 -4.69
N LEU A 12 3.83 -0.50 -5.85
CA LEU A 12 4.07 -1.45 -6.94
C LEU A 12 5.44 -1.29 -7.61
N ARG A 13 6.16 -0.22 -7.35
CA ARG A 13 7.56 -0.02 -7.82
C ARG A 13 8.60 -0.60 -6.88
N MET A 14 8.20 -1.00 -5.67
CA MET A 14 9.09 -1.66 -4.73
C MET A 14 9.19 -3.14 -5.08
N GLU A 15 10.37 -3.60 -5.48
CA GLU A 15 10.55 -4.95 -6.07
C GLU A 15 10.12 -6.08 -5.15
N ASP A 16 10.37 -5.96 -3.85
CA ASP A 16 10.08 -6.99 -2.86
C ASP A 16 8.98 -6.57 -1.87
N ALA A 17 7.99 -5.84 -2.35
CA ALA A 17 6.80 -5.48 -1.59
C ALA A 17 5.55 -6.15 -2.17
N MET A 18 4.67 -6.63 -1.30
CA MET A 18 3.37 -7.22 -1.65
C MET A 18 2.24 -6.39 -1.01
N PRO A 19 1.74 -5.35 -1.70
CA PRO A 19 0.74 -4.45 -1.12
C PRO A 19 -0.63 -5.10 -0.98
N ILE A 20 -1.23 -4.94 0.19
CA ILE A 20 -2.63 -5.30 0.48
C ILE A 20 -3.46 -4.03 0.52
N VAL A 21 -4.61 -4.03 -0.15
CA VAL A 21 -5.56 -2.93 -0.15
C VAL A 21 -6.87 -3.38 0.50
N ILE A 22 -7.28 -2.68 1.56
CA ILE A 22 -8.56 -2.92 2.23
C ILE A 22 -9.58 -1.89 1.75
N SER A 23 -10.55 -2.35 0.99
CA SER A 23 -11.55 -1.50 0.35
C SER A 23 -12.98 -2.01 0.58
N SER A 24 -13.96 -1.26 0.09
CA SER A 24 -15.38 -1.58 0.23
C SER A 24 -15.89 -2.72 -0.69
N GLY A 25 -14.99 -3.53 -1.23
CA GLY A 25 -15.35 -4.62 -2.13
C GLY A 25 -15.17 -4.27 -3.62
N ASP A 26 -15.95 -4.93 -4.46
CA ASP A 26 -15.70 -5.06 -5.91
C ASP A 26 -15.46 -3.74 -6.67
N GLY A 27 -16.21 -2.69 -6.37
CA GLY A 27 -16.10 -1.42 -7.10
C GLY A 27 -14.75 -0.71 -6.89
N CYS A 28 -14.30 -0.61 -5.65
CA CYS A 28 -12.99 -0.03 -5.32
C CYS A 28 -11.86 -0.90 -5.86
N MET A 29 -11.94 -2.21 -5.66
CA MET A 29 -10.90 -3.13 -6.10
C MET A 29 -10.75 -3.17 -7.62
N TYR A 30 -11.86 -3.12 -8.35
CA TYR A 30 -11.82 -3.06 -9.80
C TYR A 30 -11.06 -1.83 -10.30
N GLY A 31 -11.33 -0.66 -9.74
CA GLY A 31 -10.61 0.57 -10.07
C GLY A 31 -9.12 0.49 -9.75
N HIS A 32 -8.75 -0.07 -8.59
CA HIS A 32 -7.35 -0.22 -8.19
C HIS A 32 -6.60 -1.21 -9.09
N THR A 33 -7.21 -2.33 -9.44
CA THR A 33 -6.64 -3.32 -10.36
C THR A 33 -6.44 -2.73 -11.76
N PHE A 34 -7.41 -1.95 -12.23
CA PHE A 34 -7.31 -1.27 -13.52
C PHE A 34 -6.12 -0.31 -13.57
N VAL A 35 -5.93 0.50 -12.52
CA VAL A 35 -4.79 1.42 -12.43
C VAL A 35 -3.47 0.67 -12.34
N ALA A 36 -3.41 -0.41 -11.57
CA ALA A 36 -2.21 -1.25 -11.50
C ALA A 36 -1.86 -1.83 -12.86
N HIS A 37 -2.85 -2.34 -13.59
CA HIS A 37 -2.65 -2.89 -14.93
C HIS A 37 -2.11 -1.84 -15.91
N PHE A 38 -2.63 -0.63 -15.88
CA PHE A 38 -2.22 0.44 -16.82
C PHE A 38 -0.83 0.97 -16.58
N TYR A 39 -0.41 1.07 -15.30
CA TYR A 39 0.79 1.80 -14.95
C TYR A 39 1.98 0.93 -14.50
N VAL A 40 1.69 -0.30 -14.05
CA VAL A 40 2.72 -1.22 -13.54
C VAL A 40 2.29 -2.66 -13.82
N ALA A 41 2.08 -2.98 -15.08
CA ALA A 41 1.32 -4.12 -15.61
C ALA A 41 1.65 -5.53 -15.04
N ASN A 42 2.73 -5.73 -14.29
CA ASN A 42 3.22 -7.07 -13.94
C ASN A 42 3.25 -7.36 -12.43
N ARG A 43 2.65 -6.51 -11.59
CA ARG A 43 2.69 -6.71 -10.13
C ARG A 43 1.29 -6.76 -9.54
N PRO A 44 0.97 -7.81 -8.78
CA PRO A 44 -0.36 -7.97 -8.21
C PRO A 44 -0.59 -7.01 -7.04
N ILE A 45 -1.83 -6.54 -6.92
CA ILE A 45 -2.39 -5.97 -5.70
C ILE A 45 -3.20 -7.06 -5.03
N PHE A 46 -3.04 -7.20 -3.74
CA PHE A 46 -3.77 -8.16 -2.96
C PHE A 46 -4.91 -7.48 -2.20
N SER A 47 -6.01 -8.19 -2.02
CA SER A 47 -7.11 -7.77 -1.15
C SER A 47 -7.74 -8.98 -0.53
N PRO A 48 -8.10 -8.95 0.76
CA PRO A 48 -9.02 -9.94 1.27
C PRO A 48 -10.34 -9.79 0.50
N GLY A 49 -10.93 -10.92 0.10
CA GLY A 49 -12.21 -10.95 -0.62
C GLY A 49 -13.37 -10.49 0.25
N VAL A 50 -13.43 -9.21 0.55
CA VAL A 50 -14.33 -8.64 1.55
C VAL A 50 -15.73 -8.44 1.01
N SER A 51 -16.70 -9.14 1.56
CA SER A 51 -18.13 -8.95 1.27
C SER A 51 -18.79 -7.98 2.25
N SER A 52 -19.94 -7.42 1.86
CA SER A 52 -20.75 -6.59 2.76
C SER A 52 -21.15 -7.34 4.05
N GLN A 53 -21.34 -8.65 3.98
CA GLN A 53 -21.64 -9.48 5.14
C GLN A 53 -20.46 -9.57 6.11
N MET A 54 -19.25 -9.60 5.62
CA MET A 54 -18.04 -9.62 6.46
C MET A 54 -17.88 -8.31 7.21
N TRP A 55 -18.17 -7.18 6.55
CA TRP A 55 -18.22 -5.87 7.21
C TRP A 55 -19.27 -5.86 8.32
N ALA A 56 -20.48 -6.34 8.03
CA ALA A 56 -21.58 -6.36 9.01
C ALA A 56 -21.29 -7.28 10.22
N LYS A 57 -20.56 -8.38 10.01
CA LYS A 57 -20.18 -9.33 11.06
C LYS A 57 -18.92 -8.94 11.81
N GLY A 58 -18.16 -7.96 11.34
CA GLY A 58 -16.88 -7.57 11.91
C GLY A 58 -15.73 -8.56 11.64
N SER A 59 -15.88 -9.50 10.71
CA SER A 59 -14.87 -10.55 10.44
C SER A 59 -13.75 -10.11 9.51
N VAL A 60 -13.78 -8.88 8.98
CA VAL A 60 -12.79 -8.38 8.01
C VAL A 60 -11.38 -8.37 8.59
N PHE A 61 -11.24 -8.05 9.88
CA PHE A 61 -9.93 -8.02 10.52
C PHE A 61 -9.28 -9.40 10.61
N ASP A 62 -10.07 -10.42 10.93
CA ASP A 62 -9.56 -11.80 11.02
C ASP A 62 -9.11 -12.32 9.65
N GLU A 63 -9.88 -12.02 8.60
CA GLU A 63 -9.49 -12.36 7.22
C GLU A 63 -8.22 -11.62 6.78
N LEU A 64 -8.12 -10.33 7.10
CA LEU A 64 -6.90 -9.57 6.84
C LEU A 64 -5.69 -10.17 7.55
N LYS A 65 -5.84 -10.49 8.83
CA LYS A 65 -4.76 -11.08 9.62
C LYS A 65 -4.33 -12.43 9.08
N ALA A 66 -5.27 -13.28 8.70
CA ALA A 66 -4.99 -14.58 8.09
C ALA A 66 -4.24 -14.41 6.76
N MET A 67 -4.69 -13.49 5.90
CA MET A 67 -4.02 -13.18 4.63
C MET A 67 -2.58 -12.68 4.83
N VAL A 68 -2.36 -11.78 5.78
CA VAL A 68 -1.02 -11.25 6.08
C VAL A 68 -0.07 -12.36 6.51
N ILE A 69 -0.54 -13.26 7.38
CA ILE A 69 0.26 -14.40 7.85
C ILE A 69 0.58 -15.34 6.68
N GLU A 70 -0.43 -15.74 5.91
CA GLU A 70 -0.24 -16.62 4.75
C GLU A 70 0.75 -16.02 3.74
N MET A 71 0.61 -14.74 3.41
CA MET A 71 1.50 -14.07 2.47
C MET A 71 2.94 -14.01 2.97
N ALA A 72 3.14 -13.70 4.26
CA ALA A 72 4.47 -13.65 4.86
C ALA A 72 5.15 -15.02 4.88
N GLU A 73 4.42 -16.08 5.20
CA GLU A 73 4.95 -17.44 5.27
C GLU A 73 5.23 -18.06 3.89
N LYS A 74 4.32 -17.85 2.95
CA LYS A 74 4.35 -18.47 1.62
C LYS A 74 5.29 -17.75 0.66
N HIS A 75 5.22 -16.43 0.61
CA HIS A 75 5.96 -15.61 -0.36
C HIS A 75 7.21 -14.96 0.22
N ARG A 76 7.26 -14.78 1.53
CA ARG A 76 8.40 -14.19 2.27
C ARG A 76 8.89 -12.87 1.68
N PRO A 77 8.00 -11.93 1.32
CA PRO A 77 8.44 -10.63 0.85
C PRO A 77 9.17 -9.89 1.98
N SER A 78 10.00 -8.91 1.66
CA SER A 78 10.60 -8.08 2.72
C SER A 78 9.57 -7.14 3.34
N LEU A 79 8.50 -6.77 2.59
CA LEU A 79 7.53 -5.79 3.02
C LEU A 79 6.10 -6.16 2.60
N ILE A 80 5.14 -6.07 3.53
CA ILE A 80 3.70 -6.09 3.27
C ILE A 80 3.11 -4.75 3.71
N PRO A 81 2.97 -3.76 2.82
CA PRO A 81 2.25 -2.53 3.12
C PRO A 81 0.74 -2.76 3.04
N ILE A 82 0.02 -2.36 4.09
CA ILE A 82 -1.44 -2.49 4.18
C ILE A 82 -2.07 -1.12 4.01
N CYS A 83 -2.68 -0.89 2.86
CA CYS A 83 -3.38 0.35 2.54
C CYS A 83 -4.82 0.29 3.04
N SER A 84 -5.16 1.06 4.07
CA SER A 84 -6.54 1.22 4.51
C SER A 84 -7.23 2.33 3.72
N LEU A 85 -8.41 2.02 3.17
CA LEU A 85 -9.25 3.00 2.49
C LEU A 85 -10.42 3.45 3.38
N CYS A 86 -11.36 4.19 2.79
CA CYS A 86 -12.42 4.87 3.54
C CYS A 86 -13.22 3.96 4.46
N VAL A 87 -13.62 2.77 3.99
CA VAL A 87 -14.47 1.87 4.79
C VAL A 87 -13.74 1.31 5.99
N SER A 88 -12.52 0.82 5.79
CA SER A 88 -11.72 0.25 6.87
C SER A 88 -11.39 1.27 7.97
N ASP A 89 -11.19 2.52 7.56
CA ASP A 89 -10.94 3.62 8.48
C ASP A 89 -12.24 4.05 9.21
N THR A 90 -13.37 4.12 8.48
CA THR A 90 -14.67 4.47 9.06
C THR A 90 -15.14 3.47 10.10
N VAL A 91 -14.92 2.18 9.89
CA VAL A 91 -15.30 1.13 10.86
C VAL A 91 -14.25 0.94 11.97
N GLY A 92 -13.12 1.62 11.89
CA GLY A 92 -12.07 1.57 12.91
C GLY A 92 -11.43 0.18 13.02
N LEU A 93 -10.97 -0.40 11.90
CA LEU A 93 -10.23 -1.66 11.98
C LEU A 93 -8.98 -1.51 12.85
N PRO A 94 -8.75 -2.44 13.80
CA PRO A 94 -7.66 -2.34 14.76
C PRO A 94 -6.31 -2.76 14.16
N PHE A 95 -5.78 -1.99 13.20
CA PHE A 95 -4.52 -2.31 12.51
C PHE A 95 -3.31 -2.42 13.44
N GLU A 96 -3.37 -1.79 14.60
CA GLU A 96 -2.33 -1.87 15.65
C GLU A 96 -2.20 -3.27 16.26
N LEU A 97 -3.23 -4.13 16.11
CA LEU A 97 -3.20 -5.52 16.55
C LEU A 97 -2.59 -6.47 15.53
N LEU A 98 -2.27 -5.99 14.33
CA LEU A 98 -1.51 -6.78 13.37
C LEU A 98 -0.06 -6.96 13.83
N PRO A 99 0.56 -8.11 13.54
CA PRO A 99 1.98 -8.28 13.80
C PRO A 99 2.77 -7.25 12.98
N LYS A 100 3.78 -6.63 13.60
CA LYS A 100 4.66 -5.69 12.90
C LYS A 100 5.70 -6.39 12.04
N GLN A 101 5.96 -7.66 12.33
CA GLN A 101 6.93 -8.48 11.63
C GLN A 101 6.55 -9.97 11.74
N ILE A 102 6.75 -10.70 10.65
CA ILE A 102 6.60 -12.17 10.58
C ILE A 102 7.85 -12.71 9.87
N GLY A 103 8.70 -13.42 10.61
CA GLY A 103 10.01 -13.81 10.09
C GLY A 103 10.83 -12.59 9.67
N ASN A 104 11.22 -12.51 8.39
CA ASN A 104 11.92 -11.37 7.80
C ASN A 104 10.99 -10.38 7.10
N THR A 105 9.69 -10.66 7.06
CA THR A 105 8.68 -9.81 6.44
C THR A 105 8.22 -8.72 7.41
N GLU A 106 8.36 -7.48 7.03
CA GLU A 106 7.85 -6.33 7.78
C GLU A 106 6.43 -5.98 7.32
N ILE A 107 5.54 -5.69 8.28
CA ILE A 107 4.15 -5.30 8.02
C ILE A 107 3.98 -3.82 8.36
N VAL A 108 3.50 -3.04 7.40
CA VAL A 108 3.38 -1.58 7.52
C VAL A 108 1.96 -1.13 7.23
N TYR A 109 1.38 -0.40 8.15
CA TYR A 109 0.10 0.24 7.96
C TYR A 109 0.25 1.58 7.23
N VAL A 110 -0.55 1.80 6.19
CA VAL A 110 -0.59 3.02 5.38
C VAL A 110 -2.02 3.54 5.32
N PRO A 111 -2.38 4.55 6.14
CA PRO A 111 -3.73 5.11 6.18
C PRO A 111 -4.01 6.02 4.98
N LEU A 112 -5.05 5.72 4.20
CA LEU A 112 -5.41 6.44 2.98
C LEU A 112 -6.91 6.75 2.87
N PRO A 113 -7.56 7.28 3.92
CA PRO A 113 -8.98 7.60 3.85
C PRO A 113 -9.21 8.82 2.94
N ALA A 114 -10.04 8.68 1.90
CA ALA A 114 -10.24 9.71 0.89
C ALA A 114 -10.89 10.99 1.43
N TYR A 115 -11.54 10.94 2.58
CA TYR A 115 -12.11 12.11 3.24
C TYR A 115 -11.07 13.00 3.93
N SER A 116 -9.86 12.53 4.17
CA SER A 116 -8.75 13.33 4.72
C SER A 116 -7.53 13.38 3.79
N VAL A 117 -7.39 12.39 2.91
CA VAL A 117 -6.33 12.33 1.89
C VAL A 117 -6.92 12.67 0.53
N HIS A 118 -6.82 13.91 0.09
CA HIS A 118 -7.57 14.40 -1.06
C HIS A 118 -6.88 14.23 -2.41
N THR A 119 -5.57 14.01 -2.44
CA THR A 119 -4.79 13.97 -3.68
C THR A 119 -3.88 12.75 -3.77
N HIS A 120 -3.54 12.37 -5.00
CA HIS A 120 -2.55 11.33 -5.26
C HIS A 120 -1.16 11.70 -4.72
N ALA A 121 -0.78 12.97 -4.81
CA ALA A 121 0.49 13.46 -4.26
C ALA A 121 0.55 13.25 -2.76
N LYS A 122 -0.49 13.65 -2.02
CA LYS A 122 -0.57 13.43 -0.57
C LYS A 122 -0.49 11.95 -0.18
N ALA A 123 -1.13 11.08 -0.97
CA ALA A 123 -1.05 9.64 -0.74
C ALA A 123 0.37 9.09 -0.95
N LYS A 124 1.10 9.61 -1.94
CA LYS A 124 2.50 9.24 -2.16
C LYS A 124 3.40 9.68 -1.00
N ASP A 125 3.18 10.89 -0.47
CA ASP A 125 3.90 11.40 0.69
C ASP A 125 3.66 10.51 1.91
N ILE A 126 2.41 10.09 2.16
CA ILE A 126 2.07 9.17 3.25
C ILE A 126 2.81 7.83 3.11
N VAL A 127 2.90 7.28 1.90
CA VAL A 127 3.67 6.05 1.65
C VAL A 127 5.14 6.27 1.99
N VAL A 128 5.74 7.36 1.51
CA VAL A 128 7.15 7.68 1.80
C VAL A 128 7.36 7.85 3.30
N ASP A 129 6.51 8.61 3.99
CA ASP A 129 6.59 8.82 5.43
C ASP A 129 6.47 7.51 6.21
N SER A 130 5.59 6.60 5.77
CA SER A 130 5.39 5.31 6.42
C SER A 130 6.59 4.37 6.28
N LEU A 131 7.44 4.58 5.28
CA LEU A 131 8.52 3.66 4.91
C LEU A 131 9.92 4.23 5.10
N VAL A 132 10.10 5.56 5.03
CA VAL A 132 11.43 6.20 5.02
C VAL A 132 12.27 5.88 6.28
N TRP A 133 11.61 5.75 7.43
CA TRP A 133 12.26 5.46 8.71
C TRP A 133 12.85 4.04 8.80
N ARG A 134 12.49 3.19 7.86
CA ARG A 134 12.89 1.79 7.79
C ARG A 134 14.07 1.58 6.86
N LEU A 135 14.38 2.58 6.04
CA LEU A 135 15.53 2.54 5.16
C LEU A 135 16.81 2.65 6.01
N PRO A 136 17.79 1.75 5.82
CA PRO A 136 19.05 1.84 6.53
C PRO A 136 19.70 3.18 6.18
N ALA A 137 20.07 3.96 7.19
CA ALA A 137 20.78 5.22 7.03
C ALA A 137 22.20 4.97 6.50
N GLN A 138 22.31 4.71 5.22
CA GLN A 138 23.61 4.63 4.56
C GLN A 138 24.09 6.05 4.22
N ARG A 139 25.00 6.59 5.03
CA ARG A 139 25.74 7.81 4.69
C ARG A 139 26.73 7.51 3.56
N LYS A 140 26.27 7.58 2.32
CA LYS A 140 27.16 7.72 1.18
C LYS A 140 27.14 9.17 0.74
N THR A 141 28.21 9.91 1.01
CA THR A 141 28.42 11.24 0.45
C THR A 141 28.65 11.11 -1.06
N ARG A 142 27.63 11.35 -1.84
CA ARG A 142 27.76 11.56 -3.29
C ARG A 142 27.48 13.03 -3.57
N ALA A 143 28.30 13.67 -4.40
CA ALA A 143 27.97 14.98 -4.94
C ALA A 143 26.79 14.80 -5.91
N GLY A 144 25.70 15.56 -5.72
CA GLY A 144 24.52 15.50 -6.56
C GLY A 144 23.25 15.94 -5.83
N ILE A 145 22.16 15.95 -6.56
CA ILE A 145 20.80 16.25 -6.05
C ILE A 145 20.08 14.93 -5.87
N ASN A 146 19.51 14.72 -4.68
CA ASN A 146 18.63 13.58 -4.42
C ASN A 146 17.20 13.93 -4.80
N LEU A 147 16.62 13.21 -5.76
CA LEU A 147 15.21 13.29 -6.08
C LEU A 147 14.47 12.23 -5.26
N ILE A 148 13.57 12.66 -4.38
CA ILE A 148 12.74 11.79 -3.57
C ILE A 148 11.30 11.92 -4.05
N GLY A 149 10.70 10.80 -4.45
CA GLY A 149 9.34 10.74 -4.93
C GLY A 149 9.21 10.11 -6.31
N GLU A 150 8.00 10.11 -6.84
CA GLU A 150 7.70 9.57 -8.15
C GLU A 150 7.40 10.68 -9.15
N VAL A 151 8.12 10.68 -10.27
CA VAL A 151 7.79 11.51 -11.44
C VAL A 151 6.77 10.77 -12.29
N PHE A 152 5.74 11.45 -12.76
CA PHE A 152 4.72 10.86 -13.63
C PHE A 152 5.35 10.34 -14.93
N PRO A 153 5.08 9.08 -15.33
CA PRO A 153 5.63 8.55 -16.59
C PRO A 153 5.06 9.24 -17.83
N SER A 154 3.93 9.94 -17.69
CA SER A 154 3.35 10.75 -18.77
C SER A 154 4.09 12.05 -19.04
N ASP A 155 4.93 12.47 -18.09
CA ASP A 155 5.81 13.61 -18.26
C ASP A 155 7.22 13.06 -18.50
N PRO A 156 7.65 12.91 -19.76
CA PRO A 156 8.99 12.46 -20.05
C PRO A 156 9.98 13.57 -19.69
N ILE A 157 10.28 13.71 -18.41
CA ILE A 157 11.43 14.45 -17.97
C ILE A 157 12.63 13.57 -18.33
N LYS A 158 13.22 13.82 -19.47
CA LYS A 158 14.56 13.32 -19.76
C LYS A 158 15.49 14.05 -18.81
N ILE A 159 15.93 13.35 -17.80
CA ILE A 159 17.06 13.78 -16.98
C ILE A 159 18.28 13.20 -17.71
N ASP A 160 18.87 14.00 -18.56
CA ASP A 160 20.18 13.71 -19.16
C ASP A 160 21.29 13.85 -18.12
#